data_e7c0c30b67b9c071edcbf50201a53eec
#
_entry.id   e7c0c30b67b9c071edcbf50201a53eec
#
_cell.length_a   1.000
_cell.length_b   1.000
_cell.length_c   1.000
_cell.angle_alpha   90.00
_cell.angle_beta   90.00
_cell.angle_gamma   90.00
#
_symmetry.space_group_name_H-M   'P 1'
#
loop_
_entity.id
_entity.type
_entity.pdbx_description
1 polymer ?
#
loop_
_entity_poly.entity_id
_entity_poly.type
_entity_poly.pdbx_seq_one_letter_code
_entity_poly.pdbx_strand_id
1 'polypeptide(L)'
;MSKPSSFASLCTSNCAFELVGLLLSLSVYHPNEKIFVLCDTKTKEIVDNMTPQPALQIKWFIELDKYDGMNRQIMEQRGIWSEFQMAKAKIISYALKEDHDTLLLDSDIILTGVIDDIDMTKELGVSPQFITQEHIDKTGFYNGGVLWTKNNNVPNDWIEFTKTSRYFDQASIEDLVKKYSFFEFGENYNLQCWRLFLSPEGGQQVANNITSCPNDTLYYKNKPLKFVHTHFLDKRFDPFNNIIIQHLKNAKMYKILAIIYRVINKKWVLKIPKQPMSGMGRHNNDSYRELPLLMKLQNKDVDVVYDDKTIHCWLEPNILTYDRPTIEWCNQEITTSSLMLLGNGDVEVEGKELKSKVRNFNIKPWIFWPRKPMLVEKILRTNMCLSHDERKIESIFIGNFENSVQEKFRKTTDSWENVLTEYHCTKGQQHKFSHEEYLMKLRDSKYGLCLRGYGSKCHREVELMAFGTVPIVTPEVSITSYMEPLIENTHYILVNNPEELKQKVASIDKEQWTKMSKSCYEWYQRNVHSKNSWKNMIGHILYT
;
A
#
# COMPACT_ATOMS: atom_id res chain seq x y z
N MET A 1 5.05 10.45 -28.07
CA MET A 1 5.71 10.00 -26.84
C MET A 1 5.04 8.70 -26.45
N SER A 2 5.79 7.68 -26.18
CA SER A 2 5.25 6.34 -25.93
C SER A 2 5.90 5.71 -24.72
N LYS A 3 5.13 4.85 -24.05
CA LYS A 3 5.59 4.02 -22.95
C LYS A 3 6.33 2.81 -23.51
N PRO A 4 7.30 2.21 -22.75
CA PRO A 4 7.84 0.92 -23.13
C PRO A 4 6.75 -0.16 -23.08
N SER A 5 6.81 -1.14 -23.99
CA SER A 5 5.87 -2.27 -24.04
C SER A 5 6.03 -3.21 -22.84
N SER A 6 7.24 -3.26 -22.29
CA SER A 6 7.55 -4.03 -21.09
C SER A 6 8.79 -3.48 -20.38
N PHE A 7 8.99 -3.98 -19.17
CA PHE A 7 10.18 -3.73 -18.36
C PHE A 7 10.99 -5.02 -18.18
N ALA A 8 12.27 -4.87 -17.88
CA ALA A 8 13.14 -5.99 -17.52
C ALA A 8 14.00 -5.64 -16.31
N SER A 9 14.29 -6.61 -15.45
CA SER A 9 15.20 -6.41 -14.33
C SER A 9 15.95 -7.68 -13.97
N LEU A 10 17.07 -7.51 -13.26
CA LEU A 10 17.95 -8.58 -12.80
C LEU A 10 18.16 -8.43 -11.28
N CYS A 11 18.04 -9.51 -10.52
CA CYS A 11 18.24 -9.46 -9.08
C CYS A 11 18.65 -10.80 -8.47
N THR A 12 19.54 -10.77 -7.49
CA THR A 12 19.77 -11.87 -6.56
C THR A 12 19.31 -11.50 -5.16
N SER A 13 19.23 -12.49 -4.28
CA SER A 13 18.71 -12.35 -2.90
C SER A 13 19.38 -11.25 -2.08
N ASN A 14 20.61 -10.87 -2.43
CA ASN A 14 21.33 -9.76 -1.78
C ASN A 14 20.65 -8.39 -1.98
N CYS A 15 19.97 -8.19 -3.12
CA CYS A 15 19.29 -6.94 -3.49
C CYS A 15 17.76 -7.10 -3.57
N ALA A 16 17.21 -8.21 -3.10
CA ALA A 16 15.78 -8.53 -3.24
C ALA A 16 14.83 -7.47 -2.66
N PHE A 17 15.22 -6.80 -1.57
CA PHE A 17 14.41 -5.71 -1.01
C PHE A 17 14.48 -4.42 -1.83
N GLU A 18 15.56 -4.19 -2.57
CA GLU A 18 15.65 -3.11 -3.56
C GLU A 18 14.74 -3.41 -4.75
N LEU A 19 14.74 -4.65 -5.25
CA LEU A 19 13.78 -5.10 -6.26
C LEU A 19 12.32 -4.91 -5.80
N VAL A 20 12.00 -5.17 -4.52
CA VAL A 20 10.68 -4.86 -3.95
C VAL A 20 10.34 -3.38 -4.15
N GLY A 21 11.28 -2.48 -3.92
CA GLY A 21 11.11 -1.05 -4.15
C GLY A 21 10.82 -0.71 -5.62
N LEU A 22 11.58 -1.28 -6.54
CA LEU A 22 11.35 -1.13 -7.98
C LEU A 22 9.95 -1.62 -8.36
N LEU A 23 9.56 -2.84 -7.99
CA LEU A 23 8.27 -3.42 -8.35
C LEU A 23 7.08 -2.63 -7.79
N LEU A 24 7.16 -2.17 -6.54
CA LEU A 24 6.12 -1.36 -5.94
C LEU A 24 6.02 0.03 -6.58
N SER A 25 7.14 0.71 -6.85
CA SER A 25 7.14 2.02 -7.50
C SER A 25 6.69 1.92 -8.96
N LEU A 26 7.07 0.87 -9.68
CA LEU A 26 6.52 0.55 -11.00
C LEU A 26 5.00 0.38 -10.93
N SER A 27 4.48 -0.36 -9.96
CA SER A 27 3.04 -0.55 -9.78
C SER A 27 2.27 0.76 -9.53
N VAL A 28 2.91 1.76 -8.93
CA VAL A 28 2.30 3.09 -8.72
C VAL A 28 2.17 3.86 -10.04
N TYR A 29 3.20 3.84 -10.88
CA TYR A 29 3.24 4.67 -12.09
C TYR A 29 2.88 3.92 -13.38
N HIS A 30 3.04 2.61 -13.39
CA HIS A 30 2.80 1.72 -14.52
C HIS A 30 2.00 0.48 -14.11
N PRO A 31 0.80 0.64 -13.53
CA PRO A 31 0.00 -0.51 -13.10
C PRO A 31 -0.39 -1.39 -14.29
N ASN A 32 -0.41 -2.71 -14.05
CA ASN A 32 -0.76 -3.76 -15.01
C ASN A 32 0.23 -3.96 -16.18
N GLU A 33 1.33 -3.22 -16.23
CA GLU A 33 2.37 -3.43 -17.23
C GLU A 33 3.16 -4.73 -16.96
N LYS A 34 3.79 -5.26 -18.00
CA LYS A 34 4.63 -6.45 -17.89
C LYS A 34 6.03 -6.09 -17.39
N ILE A 35 6.57 -6.95 -16.53
CA ILE A 35 7.98 -6.94 -16.18
C ILE A 35 8.56 -8.35 -16.21
N PHE A 36 9.71 -8.50 -16.87
CA PHE A 36 10.49 -9.72 -16.93
C PHE A 36 11.60 -9.65 -15.89
N VAL A 37 11.64 -10.60 -14.96
CA VAL A 37 12.59 -10.61 -13.85
C VAL A 37 13.43 -11.89 -13.90
N LEU A 38 14.77 -11.72 -14.09
CA LEU A 38 15.73 -12.79 -13.98
C LEU A 38 16.31 -12.79 -12.56
N CYS A 39 16.13 -13.89 -11.82
CA CYS A 39 16.51 -13.91 -10.40
C CYS A 39 16.89 -15.32 -9.90
N ASP A 40 17.29 -15.38 -8.64
CA ASP A 40 17.41 -16.62 -7.87
C ASP A 40 16.09 -17.01 -7.19
N THR A 41 16.01 -18.25 -6.72
CA THR A 41 14.83 -18.79 -6.02
C THR A 41 14.45 -17.97 -4.79
N LYS A 42 15.43 -17.52 -3.99
CA LYS A 42 15.18 -16.75 -2.77
C LYS A 42 14.58 -15.38 -3.04
N THR A 43 15.05 -14.70 -4.11
CA THR A 43 14.46 -13.42 -4.53
C THR A 43 12.98 -13.59 -4.87
N LYS A 44 12.64 -14.61 -5.64
CA LYS A 44 11.23 -14.89 -5.97
C LYS A 44 10.40 -15.17 -4.71
N GLU A 45 10.91 -15.98 -3.78
CA GLU A 45 10.22 -16.26 -2.51
C GLU A 45 9.96 -15.01 -1.68
N ILE A 46 10.91 -14.05 -1.64
CA ILE A 46 10.74 -12.77 -0.94
C ILE A 46 9.59 -11.98 -1.57
N VAL A 47 9.53 -11.89 -2.89
CA VAL A 47 8.47 -11.16 -3.60
C VAL A 47 7.13 -11.89 -3.50
N ASP A 48 7.08 -13.21 -3.64
CA ASP A 48 5.84 -13.98 -3.50
C ASP A 48 5.20 -13.84 -2.10
N ASN A 49 6.04 -13.68 -1.09
CA ASN A 49 5.59 -13.52 0.31
C ASN A 49 5.37 -12.06 0.72
N MET A 50 5.67 -11.09 -0.14
CA MET A 50 5.44 -9.69 0.19
C MET A 50 3.96 -9.31 0.09
N THR A 51 3.59 -8.27 0.78
CA THR A 51 2.24 -7.70 0.70
C THR A 51 2.32 -6.17 0.69
N PRO A 52 1.52 -5.51 -0.15
CA PRO A 52 0.65 -6.09 -1.20
C PRO A 52 1.50 -6.69 -2.31
N GLN A 53 0.92 -7.57 -3.11
CA GLN A 53 1.55 -7.99 -4.34
C GLN A 53 1.66 -6.79 -5.30
N PRO A 54 2.72 -6.69 -6.11
CA PRO A 54 2.82 -5.65 -7.13
C PRO A 54 1.64 -5.72 -8.10
N ALA A 55 1.11 -4.56 -8.47
CA ALA A 55 0.08 -4.45 -9.51
C ALA A 55 0.70 -4.52 -10.91
N LEU A 56 1.45 -5.59 -11.18
CA LEU A 56 2.22 -5.84 -12.40
C LEU A 56 2.00 -7.28 -12.91
N GLN A 57 2.22 -7.50 -14.18
CA GLN A 57 2.31 -8.83 -14.77
C GLN A 57 3.76 -9.30 -14.73
N ILE A 58 4.18 -9.98 -13.65
CA ILE A 58 5.56 -10.38 -13.46
C ILE A 58 5.82 -11.72 -14.12
N LYS A 59 6.81 -11.79 -15.02
CA LYS A 59 7.33 -13.02 -15.62
C LYS A 59 8.68 -13.37 -15.03
N TRP A 60 8.73 -14.47 -14.32
CA TRP A 60 9.91 -14.93 -13.59
C TRP A 60 10.76 -15.89 -14.40
N PHE A 61 12.09 -15.65 -14.37
CA PHE A 61 13.12 -16.56 -14.89
C PHE A 61 14.10 -16.85 -13.75
N ILE A 62 14.05 -18.08 -13.22
CA ILE A 62 14.85 -18.49 -12.06
C ILE A 62 16.10 -19.20 -12.56
N GLU A 63 17.18 -18.46 -12.75
CA GLU A 63 18.41 -18.98 -13.35
C GLU A 63 19.68 -18.47 -12.64
N LEU A 64 19.53 -17.72 -11.54
CA LEU A 64 20.64 -17.08 -10.84
C LEU A 64 21.02 -17.79 -9.53
N ASP A 65 20.50 -18.97 -9.23
CA ASP A 65 20.79 -19.70 -8.00
C ASP A 65 22.30 -19.98 -7.80
N LYS A 66 23.06 -20.13 -8.89
CA LYS A 66 24.53 -20.28 -8.83
C LYS A 66 25.27 -19.08 -8.24
N TYR A 67 24.63 -17.91 -8.16
CA TYR A 67 25.17 -16.69 -7.57
C TYR A 67 24.64 -16.41 -6.13
N ASP A 68 23.85 -17.32 -5.57
CA ASP A 68 23.31 -17.16 -4.23
C ASP A 68 24.40 -16.91 -3.19
N GLY A 69 24.18 -15.91 -2.33
CA GLY A 69 25.12 -15.50 -1.28
C GLY A 69 26.39 -14.82 -1.77
N MET A 70 26.57 -14.59 -3.09
CA MET A 70 27.73 -13.91 -3.63
C MET A 70 27.46 -12.41 -3.78
N ASN A 71 28.30 -11.59 -3.16
CA ASN A 71 28.34 -10.16 -3.44
C ASN A 71 29.31 -9.86 -4.61
N ARG A 72 29.33 -8.60 -5.07
CA ARG A 72 30.20 -8.15 -6.17
C ARG A 72 31.68 -8.55 -5.94
N GLN A 73 32.22 -8.32 -4.76
CA GLN A 73 33.61 -8.61 -4.44
C GLN A 73 33.96 -10.10 -4.61
N ILE A 74 33.07 -10.98 -4.15
CA ILE A 74 33.23 -12.43 -4.33
C ILE A 74 33.18 -12.81 -5.81
N MET A 75 32.26 -12.22 -6.57
CA MET A 75 32.11 -12.50 -8.00
C MET A 75 33.32 -12.00 -8.81
N GLU A 76 33.85 -10.81 -8.49
CA GLU A 76 35.07 -10.26 -9.09
C GLU A 76 36.29 -11.15 -8.80
N GLN A 77 36.47 -11.59 -7.54
CA GLN A 77 37.53 -12.51 -7.14
C GLN A 77 37.46 -13.86 -7.87
N ARG A 78 36.26 -14.31 -8.21
CA ARG A 78 36.04 -15.56 -8.96
C ARG A 78 36.05 -15.38 -10.48
N GLY A 79 36.20 -14.14 -10.96
CA GLY A 79 36.18 -13.83 -12.39
C GLY A 79 34.84 -14.02 -13.09
N ILE A 80 33.72 -14.08 -12.33
CA ILE A 80 32.38 -14.32 -12.87
C ILE A 80 31.48 -13.07 -12.86
N TRP A 81 32.01 -11.93 -12.43
CA TRP A 81 31.21 -10.69 -12.35
C TRP A 81 30.71 -10.23 -13.73
N SER A 82 31.57 -10.29 -14.77
CA SER A 82 31.18 -9.93 -16.13
C SER A 82 30.07 -10.84 -16.68
N GLU A 83 30.16 -12.16 -16.41
CA GLU A 83 29.12 -13.11 -16.79
C GLU A 83 27.77 -12.79 -16.09
N PHE A 84 27.82 -12.48 -14.79
CA PHE A 84 26.64 -12.07 -14.04
C PHE A 84 26.00 -10.81 -14.61
N GLN A 85 26.81 -9.78 -14.93
CA GLN A 85 26.30 -8.54 -15.53
C GLN A 85 25.64 -8.79 -16.90
N MET A 86 26.16 -9.73 -17.68
CA MET A 86 25.57 -10.06 -18.98
C MET A 86 24.27 -10.83 -18.91
N ALA A 87 23.85 -11.26 -17.73
CA ALA A 87 22.47 -11.72 -17.50
C ALA A 87 21.43 -10.62 -17.79
N LYS A 88 21.83 -9.33 -17.78
CA LYS A 88 20.99 -8.20 -18.25
C LYS A 88 20.62 -8.35 -19.72
N ALA A 89 21.55 -8.67 -20.57
CA ALA A 89 21.29 -8.93 -21.98
C ALA A 89 20.36 -10.14 -22.18
N LYS A 90 20.51 -11.17 -21.35
CA LYS A 90 19.67 -12.36 -21.40
C LYS A 90 18.20 -12.04 -21.08
N ILE A 91 17.92 -11.25 -20.02
CA ILE A 91 16.54 -10.91 -19.67
C ILE A 91 15.91 -9.99 -20.72
N ILE A 92 16.67 -9.07 -21.33
CA ILE A 92 16.19 -8.28 -22.47
C ILE A 92 15.81 -9.21 -23.63
N SER A 93 16.64 -10.21 -23.94
CA SER A 93 16.32 -11.20 -25.00
C SER A 93 15.04 -11.96 -24.72
N TYR A 94 14.75 -12.28 -23.46
CA TYR A 94 13.49 -12.93 -23.08
C TYR A 94 12.29 -12.01 -23.27
N ALA A 95 12.41 -10.74 -22.86
CA ALA A 95 11.37 -9.76 -23.04
C ALA A 95 11.05 -9.51 -24.51
N LEU A 96 12.07 -9.33 -25.38
CA LEU A 96 11.89 -9.07 -26.80
C LEU A 96 11.32 -10.26 -27.60
N LYS A 97 11.32 -11.49 -27.05
CA LYS A 97 10.59 -12.62 -27.65
C LYS A 97 9.08 -12.53 -27.53
N GLU A 98 8.61 -11.76 -26.56
CA GLU A 98 7.18 -11.64 -26.25
C GLU A 98 6.61 -10.25 -26.53
N ASP A 99 7.44 -9.22 -26.47
CA ASP A 99 7.04 -7.83 -26.61
C ASP A 99 7.92 -7.09 -27.66
N HIS A 100 7.41 -5.99 -28.18
CA HIS A 100 8.05 -5.25 -29.29
C HIS A 100 9.29 -4.47 -28.85
N ASP A 101 9.35 -4.09 -27.58
CA ASP A 101 10.45 -3.35 -26.95
C ASP A 101 10.44 -3.56 -25.44
N THR A 102 11.57 -3.29 -24.81
CA THR A 102 11.67 -3.39 -23.34
C THR A 102 12.64 -2.36 -22.78
N LEU A 103 12.37 -1.89 -21.56
CA LEU A 103 13.25 -1.04 -20.78
C LEU A 103 13.83 -1.84 -19.61
N LEU A 104 15.15 -2.08 -19.67
CA LEU A 104 15.91 -2.61 -18.54
C LEU A 104 16.06 -1.54 -17.45
N LEU A 105 15.78 -1.93 -16.22
CA LEU A 105 16.01 -1.14 -15.01
C LEU A 105 16.75 -2.00 -13.97
N ASP A 106 17.84 -1.50 -13.39
CA ASP A 106 18.48 -2.16 -12.25
C ASP A 106 17.54 -2.21 -11.04
N SER A 107 17.70 -3.22 -10.20
CA SER A 107 16.79 -3.50 -9.07
C SER A 107 16.78 -2.40 -7.99
N ASP A 108 17.80 -1.57 -7.91
CA ASP A 108 17.96 -0.45 -6.96
C ASP A 108 17.42 0.90 -7.48
N ILE A 109 16.55 0.84 -8.49
CA ILE A 109 15.82 2.00 -9.01
C ILE A 109 14.45 2.13 -8.34
N ILE A 110 14.11 3.37 -7.93
CA ILE A 110 12.78 3.74 -7.45
C ILE A 110 12.20 4.78 -8.40
N LEU A 111 11.04 4.49 -8.97
CA LEU A 111 10.34 5.43 -9.84
C LEU A 111 9.75 6.58 -9.00
N THR A 112 9.84 7.78 -9.55
CA THR A 112 9.25 9.03 -9.02
C THR A 112 8.31 9.70 -10.02
N GLY A 113 8.14 9.10 -11.21
CA GLY A 113 7.26 9.59 -12.27
C GLY A 113 7.01 8.54 -13.35
N VAL A 114 6.06 8.84 -14.22
CA VAL A 114 5.70 7.98 -15.37
C VAL A 114 6.78 8.08 -16.45
N ILE A 115 7.15 6.95 -17.03
CA ILE A 115 8.03 6.84 -18.21
C ILE A 115 7.14 6.80 -19.45
N ASP A 116 7.08 7.87 -20.22
CA ASP A 116 6.12 8.04 -21.32
C ASP A 116 6.67 8.80 -22.55
N ASP A 117 7.98 8.98 -22.62
CA ASP A 117 8.66 9.77 -23.65
C ASP A 117 9.80 9.00 -24.36
N ILE A 118 9.64 7.70 -24.53
CA ILE A 118 10.54 6.85 -25.30
C ILE A 118 10.49 7.25 -26.80
N ASP A 119 11.65 7.48 -27.41
CA ASP A 119 11.76 7.73 -28.84
C ASP A 119 11.71 6.41 -29.64
N MET A 120 10.51 6.01 -30.02
CA MET A 120 10.27 4.78 -30.79
C MET A 120 10.83 4.83 -32.21
N THR A 121 11.34 5.95 -32.70
CA THR A 121 12.01 6.01 -34.01
C THR A 121 13.41 5.40 -33.99
N LYS A 122 14.02 5.31 -32.79
CA LYS A 122 15.34 4.76 -32.54
C LYS A 122 15.28 3.26 -32.23
N GLU A 123 16.43 2.61 -32.22
CA GLU A 123 16.57 1.20 -31.90
C GLU A 123 17.04 0.97 -30.47
N LEU A 124 17.70 1.98 -29.89
CA LEU A 124 18.36 1.92 -28.60
C LEU A 124 18.14 3.21 -27.81
N GLY A 125 17.86 3.11 -26.53
CA GLY A 125 17.84 4.20 -25.58
C GLY A 125 18.86 3.95 -24.49
N VAL A 126 19.73 4.92 -24.21
CA VAL A 126 20.86 4.80 -23.27
C VAL A 126 20.87 5.95 -22.28
N SER A 127 21.40 5.71 -21.09
CA SER A 127 21.42 6.70 -20.00
C SER A 127 22.84 7.20 -19.73
N PRO A 128 23.21 8.45 -20.08
CA PRO A 128 24.48 9.03 -19.68
C PRO A 128 24.64 9.11 -18.15
N GLN A 129 25.88 8.96 -17.65
CA GLN A 129 26.16 8.98 -16.21
C GLN A 129 26.23 10.40 -15.62
N PHE A 130 26.61 11.40 -16.41
CA PHE A 130 26.80 12.79 -15.98
C PHE A 130 27.81 12.95 -14.82
N ILE A 131 28.93 12.23 -14.90
CA ILE A 131 30.05 12.26 -13.95
C ILE A 131 31.29 12.89 -14.60
N THR A 132 32.37 13.07 -13.84
CA THR A 132 33.62 13.66 -14.35
C THR A 132 34.28 12.82 -15.46
N GLN A 133 35.00 13.50 -16.38
CA GLN A 133 35.66 12.83 -17.51
C GLN A 133 36.61 11.73 -17.05
N GLU A 134 37.38 11.98 -15.97
CA GLU A 134 38.28 10.97 -15.41
C GLU A 134 37.56 9.65 -15.06
N HIS A 135 36.34 9.73 -14.53
CA HIS A 135 35.56 8.53 -14.21
C HIS A 135 34.93 7.90 -15.45
N ILE A 136 34.50 8.74 -16.42
CA ILE A 136 34.01 8.26 -17.72
C ILE A 136 35.08 7.44 -18.44
N ASP A 137 36.31 7.93 -18.46
CA ASP A 137 37.42 7.23 -19.10
C ASP A 137 37.68 5.84 -18.49
N LYS A 138 37.41 5.70 -17.19
CA LYS A 138 37.55 4.43 -16.48
C LYS A 138 36.33 3.51 -16.64
N THR A 139 35.12 4.04 -16.53
CA THR A 139 33.91 3.22 -16.35
C THR A 139 32.93 3.25 -17.51
N GLY A 140 33.12 4.15 -18.48
CA GLY A 140 32.22 4.34 -19.62
C GLY A 140 31.30 5.56 -19.43
N PHE A 141 30.80 6.07 -20.56
CA PHE A 141 29.93 7.24 -20.61
C PHE A 141 28.48 6.95 -20.17
N TYR A 142 28.00 5.75 -20.46
CA TYR A 142 26.63 5.32 -20.20
C TYR A 142 26.54 4.44 -18.96
N ASN A 143 25.39 4.48 -18.27
CA ASN A 143 25.09 3.62 -17.14
C ASN A 143 24.49 2.29 -17.60
N GLY A 144 25.05 1.18 -17.16
CA GLY A 144 24.60 -0.17 -17.49
C GLY A 144 23.29 -0.62 -16.83
N GLY A 145 22.73 0.20 -15.93
CA GLY A 145 21.49 -0.11 -15.21
C GLY A 145 20.21 0.37 -15.87
N VAL A 146 20.33 1.13 -16.99
CA VAL A 146 19.18 1.66 -17.74
C VAL A 146 19.46 1.57 -19.24
N LEU A 147 18.71 0.70 -19.92
CA LEU A 147 18.82 0.50 -21.36
C LEU A 147 17.48 0.12 -21.95
N TRP A 148 17.00 0.89 -22.93
CA TRP A 148 15.82 0.52 -23.71
C TRP A 148 16.23 0.00 -25.08
N THR A 149 15.54 -1.00 -25.59
CA THR A 149 15.71 -1.44 -26.98
C THR A 149 14.47 -2.13 -27.54
N LYS A 150 14.32 -2.02 -28.87
CA LYS A 150 13.36 -2.80 -29.68
C LYS A 150 14.07 -3.72 -30.68
N ASN A 151 15.40 -3.70 -30.72
CA ASN A 151 16.17 -4.49 -31.67
C ASN A 151 16.69 -5.78 -31.04
N ASN A 152 16.27 -6.92 -31.58
CA ASN A 152 16.60 -8.25 -31.09
C ASN A 152 18.13 -8.59 -31.15
N ASN A 153 18.92 -7.85 -31.92
CA ASN A 153 20.35 -8.07 -32.01
C ASN A 153 21.14 -7.38 -30.88
N VAL A 154 20.59 -6.31 -30.28
CA VAL A 154 21.26 -5.53 -29.23
C VAL A 154 21.74 -6.39 -28.06
N PRO A 155 20.96 -7.33 -27.52
CA PRO A 155 21.44 -8.17 -26.41
C PRO A 155 22.65 -9.02 -26.75
N ASN A 156 22.68 -9.63 -27.94
CA ASN A 156 23.79 -10.47 -28.36
C ASN A 156 25.04 -9.64 -28.60
N ASP A 157 24.93 -8.50 -29.27
CA ASP A 157 26.04 -7.59 -29.50
C ASP A 157 26.59 -7.01 -28.20
N TRP A 158 25.70 -6.73 -27.20
CA TRP A 158 26.13 -6.28 -25.89
C TRP A 158 27.03 -7.31 -25.20
N ILE A 159 26.65 -8.59 -25.26
CA ILE A 159 27.49 -9.70 -24.75
C ILE A 159 28.83 -9.74 -25.45
N GLU A 160 28.85 -9.63 -26.79
CA GLU A 160 30.11 -9.68 -27.56
C GLU A 160 31.02 -8.49 -27.24
N PHE A 161 30.48 -7.27 -27.21
CA PHE A 161 31.28 -6.08 -26.91
C PHE A 161 31.80 -6.07 -25.46
N THR A 162 31.06 -6.69 -24.52
CA THR A 162 31.50 -6.80 -23.12
C THR A 162 32.78 -7.65 -22.98
N LYS A 163 33.05 -8.61 -23.89
CA LYS A 163 34.24 -9.45 -23.82
C LYS A 163 35.57 -8.66 -23.92
N THR A 164 35.53 -7.52 -24.60
CA THR A 164 36.70 -6.64 -24.79
C THR A 164 36.52 -5.28 -24.09
N SER A 165 35.48 -5.12 -23.32
CA SER A 165 35.17 -3.87 -22.63
C SER A 165 36.18 -3.54 -21.54
N ARG A 166 36.57 -2.26 -21.44
CA ARG A 166 37.42 -1.77 -20.36
C ARG A 166 36.75 -1.78 -18.97
N TYR A 167 35.42 -1.81 -18.93
CA TYR A 167 34.66 -1.84 -17.68
C TYR A 167 33.33 -2.57 -17.88
N PHE A 168 33.37 -3.89 -17.84
CA PHE A 168 32.22 -4.80 -17.88
C PHE A 168 31.13 -4.41 -18.90
N ASP A 169 29.86 -4.57 -18.50
CA ASP A 169 28.66 -4.23 -19.26
C ASP A 169 28.53 -2.74 -19.60
N GLN A 170 29.06 -1.88 -18.75
CA GLN A 170 28.80 -0.44 -18.82
C GLN A 170 29.58 0.25 -19.94
N ALA A 171 30.88 0.04 -20.04
CA ALA A 171 31.68 0.68 -21.07
C ALA A 171 31.41 0.11 -22.48
N SER A 172 30.91 -1.12 -22.58
CA SER A 172 30.52 -1.73 -23.87
C SER A 172 29.29 -1.12 -24.52
N ILE A 173 28.49 -0.33 -23.77
CA ILE A 173 27.37 0.43 -24.34
C ILE A 173 27.86 1.48 -25.35
N GLU A 174 29.08 2.00 -25.17
CA GLU A 174 29.72 2.91 -26.16
C GLU A 174 29.90 2.27 -27.54
N ASP A 175 30.02 0.96 -27.60
CA ASP A 175 30.13 0.23 -28.88
C ASP A 175 28.73 -0.05 -29.46
N LEU A 176 27.72 -0.24 -28.63
CA LEU A 176 26.33 -0.35 -29.09
C LEU A 176 25.85 0.95 -29.77
N VAL A 177 26.13 2.12 -29.21
CA VAL A 177 25.72 3.41 -29.80
C VAL A 177 26.44 3.74 -31.10
N LYS A 178 27.61 3.13 -31.38
CA LYS A 178 28.29 3.22 -32.69
C LYS A 178 27.59 2.39 -33.76
N LYS A 179 26.90 1.33 -33.34
CA LYS A 179 26.27 0.35 -34.24
C LYS A 179 24.82 0.61 -34.54
N TYR A 180 24.05 1.13 -33.53
CA TYR A 180 22.62 1.28 -33.59
C TYR A 180 22.18 2.74 -33.59
N SER A 181 21.04 3.05 -34.20
CA SER A 181 20.41 4.35 -34.05
C SER A 181 19.88 4.49 -32.61
N PHE A 182 20.29 5.55 -31.91
CA PHE A 182 20.01 5.69 -30.50
C PHE A 182 19.47 7.07 -30.11
N PHE A 183 18.90 7.15 -28.90
CA PHE A 183 18.63 8.38 -28.16
C PHE A 183 19.21 8.29 -26.76
N GLU A 184 19.43 9.44 -26.14
CA GLU A 184 19.89 9.55 -24.76
C GLU A 184 18.74 9.98 -23.85
N PHE A 185 18.58 9.26 -22.74
CA PHE A 185 17.72 9.73 -21.66
C PHE A 185 18.29 11.00 -21.03
N GLY A 186 17.43 11.99 -20.78
CA GLY A 186 17.82 13.25 -20.15
C GLY A 186 18.32 13.08 -18.72
N GLU A 187 18.97 14.09 -18.18
CA GLU A 187 19.51 14.09 -16.81
C GLU A 187 18.46 13.83 -15.73
N ASN A 188 17.19 14.14 -16.02
CA ASN A 188 16.04 13.92 -15.13
C ASN A 188 15.49 12.49 -15.15
N TYR A 189 16.11 11.57 -15.90
CA TYR A 189 15.72 10.16 -15.90
C TYR A 189 16.42 9.42 -14.78
N ASN A 190 17.64 9.08 -14.96
CA ASN A 190 18.41 8.23 -14.08
C ASN A 190 19.28 9.07 -13.12
N LEU A 191 18.67 9.63 -12.07
CA LEU A 191 19.42 10.39 -11.07
C LEU A 191 20.15 9.42 -10.12
N GLN A 192 21.41 9.15 -10.45
CA GLN A 192 22.25 8.22 -9.71
C GLN A 192 22.85 8.87 -8.46
N CYS A 193 22.95 8.09 -7.37
CA CYS A 193 23.63 8.51 -6.15
C CYS A 193 25.09 8.94 -6.38
N TRP A 194 25.77 8.33 -7.36
CA TRP A 194 27.14 8.67 -7.73
C TRP A 194 27.31 10.11 -8.20
N ARG A 195 26.26 10.76 -8.75
CA ARG A 195 26.34 12.16 -9.16
C ARG A 195 26.65 13.10 -8.00
N LEU A 196 26.21 12.76 -6.77
CA LEU A 196 26.52 13.58 -5.59
C LEU A 196 28.03 13.64 -5.32
N PHE A 197 28.77 12.61 -5.69
CA PHE A 197 30.19 12.47 -5.39
C PHE A 197 31.08 12.77 -6.59
N LEU A 198 30.61 12.50 -7.80
CA LEU A 198 31.41 12.44 -9.02
C LEU A 198 30.95 13.41 -10.11
N SER A 199 29.92 14.24 -9.89
CA SER A 199 29.48 15.22 -10.88
C SER A 199 30.52 16.31 -11.08
N PRO A 200 30.79 16.75 -12.34
CA PRO A 200 31.65 17.92 -12.60
C PRO A 200 31.10 19.22 -12.03
N GLU A 201 29.79 19.30 -11.79
CA GLU A 201 29.14 20.45 -11.16
C GLU A 201 29.39 20.50 -9.63
N GLY A 202 29.86 19.42 -9.03
CA GLY A 202 29.99 19.23 -7.58
C GLY A 202 28.69 18.81 -6.89
N GLY A 203 28.82 18.05 -5.81
CA GLY A 203 27.68 17.44 -5.11
C GLY A 203 26.65 18.44 -4.59
N GLN A 204 27.09 19.61 -4.12
CA GLN A 204 26.17 20.67 -3.66
C GLN A 204 25.28 21.18 -4.79
N GLN A 205 25.81 21.34 -5.99
CA GLN A 205 25.01 21.77 -7.14
C GLN A 205 24.03 20.67 -7.58
N VAL A 206 24.44 19.40 -7.55
CA VAL A 206 23.52 18.28 -7.79
C VAL A 206 22.36 18.31 -6.80
N ALA A 207 22.64 18.51 -5.50
CA ALA A 207 21.62 18.62 -4.48
C ALA A 207 20.68 19.84 -4.72
N ASN A 208 21.22 21.00 -5.07
CA ASN A 208 20.45 22.20 -5.33
C ASN A 208 19.55 22.08 -6.59
N ASN A 209 19.96 21.26 -7.55
CA ASN A 209 19.18 21.00 -8.77
C ASN A 209 17.98 20.06 -8.54
N ILE A 210 17.88 19.40 -7.36
CA ILE A 210 16.72 18.63 -6.95
C ILE A 210 15.73 19.61 -6.31
N THR A 211 14.55 19.72 -6.88
CA THR A 211 13.48 20.58 -6.34
C THR A 211 12.18 19.79 -6.20
N SER A 212 11.32 20.28 -5.33
CA SER A 212 10.02 19.65 -5.03
C SER A 212 8.89 20.64 -5.22
N CYS A 213 7.83 20.22 -5.89
CA CYS A 213 6.60 20.98 -5.99
C CYS A 213 5.52 20.33 -5.10
N PRO A 214 4.67 21.11 -4.41
CA PRO A 214 3.60 20.57 -3.57
C PRO A 214 2.58 19.66 -4.28
N ASN A 215 2.69 19.49 -5.58
CA ASN A 215 1.78 18.70 -6.43
C ASN A 215 2.31 17.29 -6.73
N ASP A 216 2.90 16.64 -5.75
CA ASP A 216 3.37 15.26 -5.83
C ASP A 216 4.40 14.99 -6.94
N THR A 217 5.32 15.95 -7.20
CA THR A 217 6.34 15.81 -8.23
C THR A 217 7.71 16.26 -7.75
N LEU A 218 8.73 15.46 -8.01
CA LEU A 218 10.13 15.87 -7.92
C LEU A 218 10.62 16.37 -9.28
N TYR A 219 11.53 17.33 -9.24
CA TYR A 219 12.20 17.86 -10.42
C TYR A 219 13.71 17.74 -10.26
N TYR A 220 14.38 17.55 -11.38
CA TYR A 220 15.82 17.73 -11.52
C TYR A 220 16.08 18.71 -12.67
N LYS A 221 16.82 19.79 -12.38
CA LYS A 221 17.04 20.89 -13.37
C LYS A 221 15.73 21.34 -14.06
N ASN A 222 14.67 21.56 -13.28
CA ASN A 222 13.34 21.99 -13.72
C ASN A 222 12.59 21.00 -14.66
N LYS A 223 13.06 19.76 -14.80
CA LYS A 223 12.35 18.69 -15.51
C LYS A 223 11.83 17.65 -14.51
N PRO A 224 10.62 17.10 -14.69
CA PRO A 224 10.09 16.06 -13.81
C PRO A 224 11.07 14.89 -13.70
N LEU A 225 11.47 14.57 -12.48
CA LEU A 225 12.37 13.45 -12.19
C LEU A 225 11.61 12.13 -12.37
N LYS A 226 12.12 11.25 -13.21
CA LYS A 226 11.46 9.99 -13.55
C LYS A 226 11.79 8.87 -12.57
N PHE A 227 13.06 8.74 -12.17
CA PHE A 227 13.49 7.80 -11.14
C PHE A 227 14.83 8.16 -10.51
N VAL A 228 15.02 7.67 -9.30
CA VAL A 228 16.31 7.70 -8.58
C VAL A 228 16.93 6.32 -8.60
N HIS A 229 18.25 6.27 -8.69
CA HIS A 229 19.04 5.05 -8.77
C HIS A 229 20.05 5.04 -7.62
N THR A 230 19.73 4.32 -6.54
CA THR A 230 20.52 4.35 -5.30
C THR A 230 20.26 3.12 -4.43
N HIS A 231 21.28 2.72 -3.70
CA HIS A 231 21.18 1.67 -2.69
C HIS A 231 20.68 2.24 -1.36
N PHE A 232 19.39 2.10 -1.06
CA PHE A 232 18.82 2.54 0.21
C PHE A 232 19.28 1.72 1.43
N LEU A 233 19.83 0.55 1.22
CA LEU A 233 20.34 -0.32 2.27
C LEU A 233 21.85 -0.13 2.55
N ASP A 234 22.55 0.67 1.77
CA ASP A 234 23.97 0.94 1.93
C ASP A 234 24.21 2.33 2.50
N LYS A 235 24.72 2.39 3.74
CA LYS A 235 24.96 3.63 4.48
C LYS A 235 25.91 4.62 3.77
N ARG A 236 26.74 4.14 2.85
CA ARG A 236 27.63 5.02 2.07
C ARG A 236 26.84 6.05 1.27
N PHE A 237 25.59 5.74 0.91
CA PHE A 237 24.71 6.59 0.13
C PHE A 237 23.70 7.36 0.98
N ASP A 238 23.75 7.28 2.31
CA ASP A 238 22.87 8.05 3.20
C ASP A 238 22.85 9.55 2.90
N PRO A 239 23.98 10.23 2.54
CA PRO A 239 23.92 11.65 2.17
C PRO A 239 22.96 11.92 1.00
N PHE A 240 23.01 11.10 -0.05
CA PHE A 240 22.11 11.21 -1.21
C PHE A 240 20.68 10.79 -0.83
N ASN A 241 20.53 9.66 -0.14
CA ASN A 241 19.24 9.11 0.25
C ASN A 241 18.44 10.09 1.12
N ASN A 242 19.10 10.77 2.06
CA ASN A 242 18.47 11.76 2.93
C ASN A 242 17.97 12.99 2.15
N ILE A 243 18.71 13.45 1.14
CA ILE A 243 18.28 14.53 0.25
C ILE A 243 17.00 14.12 -0.48
N ILE A 244 16.98 12.94 -1.09
CA ILE A 244 15.81 12.42 -1.80
C ILE A 244 14.60 12.29 -0.86
N ILE A 245 14.77 11.68 0.31
CA ILE A 245 13.71 11.51 1.30
C ILE A 245 13.15 12.87 1.74
N GLN A 246 14.01 13.87 1.96
CA GLN A 246 13.56 15.21 2.33
C GLN A 246 12.74 15.89 1.21
N HIS A 247 13.19 15.78 -0.03
CA HIS A 247 12.45 16.33 -1.18
C HIS A 247 11.13 15.60 -1.42
N LEU A 248 11.07 14.29 -1.24
CA LEU A 248 9.82 13.52 -1.29
C LEU A 248 8.83 13.95 -0.21
N LYS A 249 9.29 14.26 1.01
CA LYS A 249 8.46 14.83 2.08
C LYS A 249 7.91 16.20 1.67
N ASN A 250 8.76 17.07 1.15
CA ASN A 250 8.36 18.40 0.70
C ASN A 250 7.35 18.35 -0.46
N ALA A 251 7.52 17.39 -1.38
CA ALA A 251 6.61 17.16 -2.49
C ALA A 251 5.34 16.37 -2.09
N LYS A 252 5.26 15.88 -0.85
CA LYS A 252 4.15 15.07 -0.34
C LYS A 252 3.95 13.74 -1.08
N MET A 253 5.01 13.20 -1.64
CA MET A 253 5.02 11.91 -2.36
C MET A 253 5.03 10.72 -1.39
N TYR A 254 3.97 10.62 -0.57
CA TYR A 254 3.91 9.67 0.56
C TYR A 254 3.90 8.21 0.13
N LYS A 255 3.34 7.88 -1.03
CA LYS A 255 3.36 6.52 -1.57
C LYS A 255 4.81 6.07 -1.81
N ILE A 256 5.60 6.90 -2.44
CA ILE A 256 7.02 6.61 -2.72
C ILE A 256 7.84 6.58 -1.42
N LEU A 257 7.57 7.51 -0.50
CA LEU A 257 8.18 7.46 0.84
C LEU A 257 7.88 6.16 1.57
N ALA A 258 6.63 5.70 1.57
CA ALA A 258 6.24 4.44 2.21
C ALA A 258 6.98 3.25 1.58
N ILE A 259 7.14 3.24 0.25
CA ILE A 259 7.91 2.22 -0.47
C ILE A 259 9.39 2.25 -0.04
N ILE A 260 10.01 3.43 0.01
CA ILE A 260 11.40 3.57 0.46
C ILE A 260 11.59 3.08 1.90
N TYR A 261 10.68 3.46 2.82
CA TYR A 261 10.75 2.95 4.20
C TYR A 261 10.49 1.45 4.29
N ARG A 262 9.63 0.89 3.40
CA ARG A 262 9.47 -0.57 3.27
C ARG A 262 10.77 -1.26 2.85
N VAL A 263 11.54 -0.66 1.95
CA VAL A 263 12.87 -1.15 1.54
C VAL A 263 13.84 -1.07 2.72
N ILE A 264 14.00 0.10 3.34
CA ILE A 264 14.94 0.35 4.44
C ILE A 264 14.67 -0.58 5.62
N ASN A 265 13.42 -0.72 6.03
CA ASN A 265 13.02 -1.54 7.18
C ASN A 265 12.87 -3.02 6.84
N LYS A 266 12.88 -3.38 5.55
CA LYS A 266 12.58 -4.73 5.03
C LYS A 266 11.20 -5.25 5.43
N LYS A 267 10.36 -4.40 6.02
CA LYS A 267 8.99 -4.65 6.51
C LYS A 267 8.17 -3.38 6.44
N TRP A 268 6.86 -3.53 6.43
CA TRP A 268 5.96 -2.44 6.74
C TRP A 268 6.02 -2.15 8.24
N VAL A 269 6.14 -0.89 8.59
CA VAL A 269 6.19 -0.46 9.99
C VAL A 269 4.93 0.32 10.32
N LEU A 270 4.14 -0.22 11.25
CA LEU A 270 2.95 0.43 11.79
C LEU A 270 3.30 1.14 13.10
N LYS A 271 3.04 2.44 13.17
CA LYS A 271 3.15 3.21 14.39
C LYS A 271 1.82 3.21 15.13
N ILE A 272 1.84 2.86 16.40
CA ILE A 272 0.66 2.84 17.27
C ILE A 272 0.89 3.69 18.53
N PRO A 273 -0.19 4.20 19.14
CA PRO A 273 -0.09 5.01 20.34
C PRO A 273 0.56 4.23 21.49
N LYS A 274 1.52 4.84 22.19
CA LYS A 274 2.12 4.26 23.39
C LYS A 274 1.18 4.32 24.59
N GLN A 275 0.41 5.40 24.71
CA GLN A 275 -0.56 5.57 25.78
C GLN A 275 -1.99 5.70 25.25
N PRO A 276 -2.99 5.22 26.03
CA PRO A 276 -4.40 5.49 25.70
C PRO A 276 -4.66 6.99 25.78
N MET A 277 -5.34 7.51 24.80
CA MET A 277 -5.71 8.92 24.78
C MET A 277 -6.72 9.24 25.86
N SER A 278 -6.46 10.30 26.61
CA SER A 278 -7.45 10.95 27.44
C SER A 278 -8.48 11.63 26.52
N GLY A 279 -9.75 11.24 26.62
CA GLY A 279 -10.85 11.92 25.94
C GLY A 279 -11.47 11.22 24.72
N MET A 280 -10.82 10.27 24.08
CA MET A 280 -11.51 9.28 23.26
C MET A 280 -12.08 8.20 24.19
N GLY A 281 -13.35 7.87 24.05
CA GLY A 281 -14.02 6.91 24.92
C GLY A 281 -13.17 5.64 25.09
N ARG A 282 -13.16 5.09 26.27
CA ARG A 282 -12.37 3.90 26.69
C ARG A 282 -12.40 2.73 25.69
N HIS A 283 -13.33 2.75 24.75
CA HIS A 283 -13.59 1.68 23.78
C HIS A 283 -12.76 1.75 22.50
N ASN A 284 -12.31 2.93 22.08
CA ASN A 284 -11.54 3.08 20.84
C ASN A 284 -10.08 2.66 21.01
N ASN A 285 -9.58 2.60 22.23
CA ASN A 285 -8.19 2.26 22.52
C ASN A 285 -7.84 0.79 22.22
N ASP A 286 -8.78 -0.13 22.43
CA ASP A 286 -8.50 -1.56 22.22
C ASP A 286 -8.34 -1.88 20.74
N SER A 287 -9.19 -1.32 19.87
CA SER A 287 -9.08 -1.50 18.42
C SER A 287 -7.71 -1.08 17.88
N TYR A 288 -7.27 0.12 18.24
CA TYR A 288 -6.00 0.70 17.74
C TYR A 288 -4.76 0.02 18.30
N ARG A 289 -4.87 -0.70 19.41
CA ARG A 289 -3.78 -1.45 20.01
C ARG A 289 -3.76 -2.91 19.58
N GLU A 290 -4.90 -3.55 19.67
CA GLU A 290 -5.02 -4.99 19.44
C GLU A 290 -4.81 -5.32 17.96
N LEU A 291 -5.39 -4.54 17.06
CA LEU A 291 -5.36 -4.86 15.63
C LEU A 291 -3.95 -4.85 15.01
N PRO A 292 -3.12 -3.80 15.24
CA PRO A 292 -1.73 -3.82 14.74
C PRO A 292 -0.92 -4.99 15.31
N LEU A 293 -1.15 -5.36 16.57
CA LEU A 293 -0.50 -6.53 17.18
C LEU A 293 -0.94 -7.83 16.52
N LEU A 294 -2.24 -7.98 16.25
CA LEU A 294 -2.76 -9.13 15.49
C LEU A 294 -2.18 -9.18 14.07
N MET A 295 -2.09 -8.03 13.40
CA MET A 295 -1.47 -7.91 12.08
C MET A 295 -0.02 -8.40 12.11
N LYS A 296 0.77 -7.94 13.10
CA LYS A 296 2.15 -8.39 13.30
C LYS A 296 2.25 -9.89 13.57
N LEU A 297 1.36 -10.43 14.40
CA LEU A 297 1.35 -11.87 14.72
C LEU A 297 1.03 -12.75 13.51
N GLN A 298 0.18 -12.26 12.61
CA GLN A 298 -0.28 -13.04 11.45
C GLN A 298 0.52 -12.79 10.17
N ASN A 299 1.34 -11.74 10.12
CA ASN A 299 2.07 -11.34 8.92
C ASN A 299 3.54 -11.06 9.23
N LYS A 300 4.43 -11.82 8.59
CA LYS A 300 5.88 -11.73 8.81
C LYS A 300 6.50 -10.43 8.30
N ASP A 301 5.86 -9.78 7.34
CA ASP A 301 6.32 -8.54 6.70
C ASP A 301 5.76 -7.26 7.33
N VAL A 302 5.13 -7.38 8.51
CA VAL A 302 4.65 -6.25 9.31
C VAL A 302 5.42 -6.17 10.62
N ASP A 303 5.86 -4.98 10.99
CA ASP A 303 6.34 -4.66 12.32
C ASP A 303 5.53 -3.53 12.96
N VAL A 304 5.58 -3.44 14.30
CA VAL A 304 4.81 -2.46 15.08
C VAL A 304 5.74 -1.71 16.00
N VAL A 305 5.67 -0.39 15.95
CA VAL A 305 6.46 0.52 16.81
C VAL A 305 5.51 1.41 17.61
N TYR A 306 5.79 1.54 18.89
CA TYR A 306 5.07 2.46 19.78
C TYR A 306 5.59 3.88 19.61
N ASP A 307 4.68 4.82 19.40
CA ASP A 307 4.98 6.24 19.22
C ASP A 307 4.21 7.09 20.26
N ASP A 308 4.93 7.97 20.94
CA ASP A 308 4.34 8.86 21.96
C ASP A 308 3.52 10.00 21.35
N LYS A 309 3.73 10.32 20.06
CA LYS A 309 3.13 11.46 19.37
C LYS A 309 1.87 11.10 18.56
N THR A 310 1.66 9.81 18.32
CA THR A 310 0.52 9.37 17.51
C THR A 310 -0.65 8.94 18.39
N ILE A 311 -1.84 9.18 17.92
CA ILE A 311 -3.11 8.80 18.56
C ILE A 311 -3.86 7.75 17.75
N HIS A 312 -3.44 7.51 16.52
CA HIS A 312 -3.99 6.54 15.58
C HIS A 312 -2.91 5.58 15.13
N CYS A 313 -3.31 4.53 14.43
CA CYS A 313 -2.35 3.68 13.75
C CYS A 313 -1.96 4.31 12.41
N TRP A 314 -0.67 4.50 12.21
CA TRP A 314 -0.09 5.08 11.02
C TRP A 314 0.88 4.13 10.35
N LEU A 315 0.94 4.19 9.01
CA LEU A 315 2.02 3.58 8.26
C LEU A 315 3.26 4.50 8.30
N GLU A 316 4.44 3.93 8.50
CA GLU A 316 5.70 4.69 8.32
C GLU A 316 5.85 5.11 6.84
N PRO A 317 6.22 6.33 6.51
CA PRO A 317 6.61 7.43 7.41
C PRO A 317 5.41 8.26 7.86
N ASN A 318 5.15 8.29 9.15
CA ASN A 318 4.18 9.23 9.69
C ASN A 318 4.85 10.59 9.93
N ILE A 319 4.29 11.64 9.37
CA ILE A 319 4.78 13.02 9.50
C ILE A 319 3.82 13.94 10.24
N LEU A 320 2.67 13.42 10.69
CA LEU A 320 1.73 14.21 11.48
C LEU A 320 2.24 14.43 12.90
N THR A 321 2.07 15.65 13.36
CA THR A 321 2.47 16.11 14.71
C THR A 321 1.30 16.40 15.62
N TYR A 322 0.07 16.22 15.15
CA TYR A 322 -1.15 16.56 15.89
C TYR A 322 -1.62 15.43 16.81
N ASP A 323 -2.08 15.80 18.00
CA ASP A 323 -2.52 14.84 19.00
C ASP A 323 -3.84 14.13 18.64
N ARG A 324 -4.70 14.77 17.87
CA ARG A 324 -5.95 14.19 17.38
C ARG A 324 -6.50 15.00 16.20
N PRO A 325 -7.27 14.37 15.31
CA PRO A 325 -7.97 15.09 14.26
C PRO A 325 -9.10 15.92 14.87
N THR A 326 -8.94 17.23 14.84
CA THR A 326 -9.98 18.22 15.07
C THR A 326 -10.51 18.71 13.73
N ILE A 327 -11.65 19.44 13.73
CA ILE A 327 -12.14 20.09 12.50
C ILE A 327 -11.09 21.02 11.92
N GLU A 328 -10.44 21.83 12.74
CA GLU A 328 -9.38 22.76 12.32
C GLU A 328 -8.20 22.02 11.69
N TRP A 329 -7.74 20.96 12.33
CA TRP A 329 -6.68 20.12 11.80
C TRP A 329 -7.11 19.46 10.49
N CYS A 330 -8.31 18.88 10.42
CA CYS A 330 -8.87 18.30 9.20
C CYS A 330 -8.98 19.33 8.07
N ASN A 331 -9.30 20.57 8.37
CA ASN A 331 -9.39 21.64 7.38
C ASN A 331 -8.03 22.12 6.86
N GLN A 332 -6.98 22.05 7.67
CA GLN A 332 -5.66 22.59 7.34
C GLN A 332 -4.67 21.55 6.86
N GLU A 333 -4.63 20.38 7.48
CA GLU A 333 -3.49 19.47 7.41
C GLU A 333 -3.80 18.05 6.93
N ILE A 334 -5.02 17.59 7.09
CA ILE A 334 -5.44 16.25 6.62
C ILE A 334 -5.16 16.04 5.14
N THR A 335 -5.11 17.16 4.42
CA THR A 335 -4.85 17.20 2.99
C THR A 335 -3.48 16.69 2.59
N THR A 336 -2.55 16.63 3.53
CA THR A 336 -1.19 16.79 3.10
C THR A 336 -0.20 15.74 3.55
N SER A 337 -0.51 14.87 4.54
CA SER A 337 0.67 14.38 5.20
C SER A 337 0.73 12.96 5.68
N SER A 338 -0.35 12.16 5.67
CA SER A 338 -0.23 10.87 6.33
C SER A 338 -1.07 9.77 5.72
N LEU A 339 -0.46 8.61 5.71
CA LEU A 339 -1.11 7.35 5.38
C LEU A 339 -1.73 6.77 6.66
N MET A 340 -2.97 7.14 6.97
CA MET A 340 -3.70 6.61 8.11
C MET A 340 -4.34 5.26 7.74
N LEU A 341 -4.03 4.23 8.51
CA LEU A 341 -4.55 2.88 8.29
C LEU A 341 -5.87 2.61 9.00
N LEU A 342 -6.10 3.26 10.12
CA LEU A 342 -7.32 3.11 10.91
C LEU A 342 -8.11 4.41 10.85
N GLY A 343 -9.34 4.31 10.38
CA GLY A 343 -10.27 5.41 10.40
C GLY A 343 -10.60 5.82 11.83
N ASN A 344 -10.84 7.10 12.04
CA ASN A 344 -11.36 7.64 13.27
C ASN A 344 -12.82 8.03 13.09
N GLY A 345 -13.70 7.47 13.93
CA GLY A 345 -15.11 7.83 13.94
C GLY A 345 -15.33 9.33 14.15
N ASP A 346 -14.46 10.00 14.89
CA ASP A 346 -14.57 11.42 15.18
C ASP A 346 -14.46 12.31 13.93
N VAL A 347 -13.70 11.90 12.94
CA VAL A 347 -13.60 12.63 11.65
C VAL A 347 -14.92 12.59 10.87
N GLU A 348 -15.80 11.63 11.15
CA GLU A 348 -17.11 11.53 10.52
C GLU A 348 -18.22 12.26 11.30
N VAL A 349 -17.99 12.60 12.55
CA VAL A 349 -19.00 13.14 13.45
C VAL A 349 -19.38 14.57 13.11
N GLU A 350 -18.43 15.33 12.60
CA GLU A 350 -18.54 16.77 12.53
C GLU A 350 -19.08 17.31 11.20
N GLY A 351 -19.80 16.49 10.44
CA GLY A 351 -20.65 16.95 9.36
C GLY A 351 -20.24 16.54 7.95
N LYS A 352 -21.12 16.82 7.00
CA LYS A 352 -20.98 16.48 5.57
C LYS A 352 -19.74 17.09 4.93
N GLU A 353 -19.32 18.27 5.37
CA GLU A 353 -18.15 18.97 4.82
C GLU A 353 -16.83 18.26 5.17
N LEU A 354 -16.71 17.80 6.41
CA LEU A 354 -15.51 17.08 6.83
C LEU A 354 -15.39 15.74 6.10
N LYS A 355 -16.50 15.04 5.94
CA LYS A 355 -16.59 13.80 5.20
C LYS A 355 -16.22 13.96 3.72
N SER A 356 -16.64 15.05 3.08
CA SER A 356 -16.29 15.36 1.70
C SER A 356 -14.81 15.74 1.56
N LYS A 357 -14.26 16.49 2.52
CA LYS A 357 -12.84 16.86 2.57
C LYS A 357 -11.95 15.62 2.78
N VAL A 358 -12.27 14.76 3.72
CA VAL A 358 -11.53 13.52 3.98
C VAL A 358 -11.51 12.60 2.76
N ARG A 359 -12.56 12.56 1.95
CA ARG A 359 -12.60 11.77 0.71
C ARG A 359 -11.64 12.27 -0.36
N ASN A 360 -11.35 13.55 -0.39
CA ASN A 360 -10.47 14.17 -1.39
C ASN A 360 -8.99 14.07 -1.00
N PHE A 361 -8.67 13.55 0.16
CA PHE A 361 -7.32 13.50 0.68
C PHE A 361 -6.79 12.09 0.76
N ASN A 362 -5.47 11.95 0.71
CA ASN A 362 -4.73 10.68 0.78
C ASN A 362 -4.83 9.96 2.12
N ILE A 363 -5.90 10.21 2.91
CA ILE A 363 -6.21 9.45 4.11
C ILE A 363 -7.06 8.27 3.71
N LYS A 364 -6.41 7.16 3.53
CA LYS A 364 -7.03 5.90 3.13
C LYS A 364 -6.38 4.75 3.91
N PRO A 365 -7.08 3.66 4.07
CA PRO A 365 -8.51 3.45 3.92
C PRO A 365 -9.25 3.85 5.19
N TRP A 366 -10.50 4.22 5.01
CA TRP A 366 -11.39 4.57 6.09
C TRP A 366 -12.17 3.33 6.54
N ILE A 367 -11.67 2.62 7.56
CA ILE A 367 -12.32 1.43 8.12
C ILE A 367 -12.59 1.64 9.61
N PHE A 368 -13.76 1.24 10.04
CA PHE A 368 -14.12 1.18 11.45
C PHE A 368 -13.98 -0.25 11.96
N TRP A 369 -13.10 -0.48 12.93
CA TRP A 369 -12.74 -1.81 13.41
C TRP A 369 -13.67 -2.28 14.53
N PRO A 370 -13.75 -3.60 14.83
CA PRO A 370 -14.37 -4.08 16.07
C PRO A 370 -13.76 -3.39 17.29
N ARG A 371 -14.53 -3.21 18.36
CA ARG A 371 -13.99 -2.65 19.61
C ARG A 371 -12.86 -3.48 20.20
N LYS A 372 -13.01 -4.79 20.13
CA LYS A 372 -12.05 -5.78 20.65
C LYS A 372 -11.72 -6.82 19.58
N PRO A 373 -10.84 -6.47 18.64
CA PRO A 373 -10.49 -7.35 17.53
C PRO A 373 -9.96 -8.71 17.96
N MET A 374 -9.14 -8.76 19.02
CA MET A 374 -8.62 -10.04 19.54
C MET A 374 -9.72 -10.96 20.04
N LEU A 375 -10.73 -10.41 20.70
CA LEU A 375 -11.88 -11.19 21.20
C LEU A 375 -12.74 -11.69 20.04
N VAL A 376 -13.03 -10.83 19.04
CA VAL A 376 -13.77 -11.24 17.84
C VAL A 376 -13.06 -12.37 17.13
N GLU A 377 -11.75 -12.25 16.88
CA GLU A 377 -10.99 -13.29 16.20
C GLU A 377 -10.81 -14.56 17.05
N LYS A 378 -10.79 -14.43 18.39
CA LYS A 378 -10.82 -15.59 19.29
C LYS A 378 -12.15 -16.36 19.12
N ILE A 379 -13.29 -15.67 19.13
CA ILE A 379 -14.59 -16.30 18.94
C ILE A 379 -14.69 -16.95 17.57
N LEU A 380 -14.24 -16.29 16.51
CA LEU A 380 -14.26 -16.87 15.16
C LEU A 380 -13.43 -18.16 15.02
N ARG A 381 -12.34 -18.31 15.79
CA ARG A 381 -11.53 -19.53 15.79
C ARG A 381 -12.18 -20.70 16.53
N THR A 382 -12.96 -20.42 17.56
CA THR A 382 -13.57 -21.44 18.42
C THR A 382 -15.04 -21.72 18.08
N ASN A 383 -15.72 -20.75 17.48
CA ASN A 383 -17.14 -20.82 17.18
C ASN A 383 -17.37 -20.27 15.76
N MET A 384 -17.59 -21.16 14.81
CA MET A 384 -17.87 -20.76 13.43
C MET A 384 -19.18 -19.95 13.32
N CYS A 385 -19.35 -19.27 12.19
CA CYS A 385 -20.62 -18.62 11.86
C CYS A 385 -21.76 -19.66 11.84
N LEU A 386 -22.87 -19.29 12.48
CA LEU A 386 -24.06 -20.12 12.52
C LEU A 386 -24.85 -20.05 11.21
N SER A 387 -25.41 -21.17 10.80
CA SER A 387 -26.39 -21.23 9.73
C SER A 387 -27.71 -20.54 10.13
N HIS A 388 -28.59 -20.29 9.17
CA HIS A 388 -29.87 -19.65 9.41
C HIS A 388 -30.68 -20.32 10.53
N ASP A 389 -30.77 -21.64 10.53
CA ASP A 389 -31.62 -22.39 11.47
C ASP A 389 -31.00 -22.55 12.87
N GLU A 390 -29.68 -22.40 12.98
CA GLU A 390 -28.98 -22.41 14.27
C GLU A 390 -29.11 -21.10 15.04
N ARG A 391 -29.49 -19.99 14.35
CA ARG A 391 -29.63 -18.68 14.97
C ARG A 391 -30.95 -18.55 15.71
N LYS A 392 -30.84 -18.35 17.02
CA LYS A 392 -32.00 -18.32 17.94
C LYS A 392 -32.72 -16.98 18.00
N ILE A 393 -32.03 -15.90 17.57
CA ILE A 393 -32.55 -14.52 17.65
C ILE A 393 -32.81 -14.05 16.22
N GLU A 394 -34.06 -13.67 15.92
CA GLU A 394 -34.39 -13.16 14.60
C GLU A 394 -33.69 -11.82 14.34
N SER A 395 -33.90 -10.86 15.24
CA SER A 395 -33.34 -9.52 15.13
C SER A 395 -32.98 -8.92 16.48
N ILE A 396 -31.86 -8.17 16.54
CA ILE A 396 -31.32 -7.64 17.79
C ILE A 396 -30.85 -6.19 17.67
N PHE A 397 -31.02 -5.45 18.78
CA PHE A 397 -30.30 -4.20 19.04
C PHE A 397 -29.77 -4.19 20.49
N ILE A 398 -28.46 -3.91 20.63
CA ILE A 398 -27.84 -3.67 21.94
C ILE A 398 -27.05 -2.37 21.87
N GLY A 399 -27.38 -1.41 22.72
CA GLY A 399 -26.70 -0.12 22.73
C GLY A 399 -27.07 0.76 23.89
N ASN A 400 -26.60 1.98 23.91
CA ASN A 400 -26.96 3.01 24.84
C ASN A 400 -27.05 4.38 24.15
N PHE A 401 -27.59 5.36 24.83
CA PHE A 401 -27.50 6.76 24.47
C PHE A 401 -26.98 7.56 25.68
N GLU A 402 -25.79 8.14 25.52
CA GLU A 402 -25.12 8.90 26.58
C GLU A 402 -25.22 10.41 26.35
N ASN A 403 -25.54 10.82 25.13
CA ASN A 403 -25.55 12.21 24.72
C ASN A 403 -26.72 12.51 23.77
N SER A 404 -26.96 13.80 23.55
CA SER A 404 -28.07 14.28 22.71
C SER A 404 -28.03 13.80 21.26
N VAL A 405 -26.86 13.56 20.72
CA VAL A 405 -26.70 13.04 19.34
C VAL A 405 -27.16 11.59 19.27
N GLN A 406 -26.73 10.75 20.21
CA GLN A 406 -27.18 9.36 20.28
C GLN A 406 -28.65 9.27 20.63
N GLU A 407 -29.13 10.13 21.54
CA GLU A 407 -30.54 10.19 21.93
C GLU A 407 -31.45 10.49 20.74
N LYS A 408 -31.04 11.43 19.87
CA LYS A 408 -31.78 11.79 18.65
C LYS A 408 -32.04 10.60 17.73
N PHE A 409 -31.08 9.71 17.59
CA PHE A 409 -31.13 8.59 16.61
C PHE A 409 -31.50 7.24 17.24
N ARG A 410 -31.39 7.08 18.56
CA ARG A 410 -31.59 5.80 19.25
C ARG A 410 -32.82 5.79 20.13
N LYS A 411 -33.19 6.94 20.69
CA LYS A 411 -34.47 7.12 21.40
C LYS A 411 -35.47 7.61 20.39
N THR A 412 -35.98 6.70 19.60
CA THR A 412 -36.98 7.04 18.62
C THR A 412 -38.37 6.97 19.27
N THR A 413 -39.23 7.89 18.88
CA THR A 413 -40.69 7.75 19.01
C THR A 413 -41.21 6.54 18.21
N ASP A 414 -40.35 5.88 17.46
CA ASP A 414 -40.69 4.90 16.42
C ASP A 414 -40.65 3.46 16.91
N SER A 415 -40.53 3.20 18.20
CA SER A 415 -40.80 1.87 18.81
C SER A 415 -40.04 0.67 18.14
N TRP A 416 -38.75 0.80 17.90
CA TRP A 416 -37.90 -0.31 17.41
C TRP A 416 -38.04 -1.56 18.29
N GLU A 417 -38.28 -1.37 19.59
CA GLU A 417 -38.52 -2.42 20.56
C GLU A 417 -39.74 -3.31 20.23
N ASN A 418 -40.71 -2.79 19.48
CA ASN A 418 -41.93 -3.53 19.13
C ASN A 418 -41.75 -4.43 17.89
N VAL A 419 -40.65 -4.25 17.13
CA VAL A 419 -40.41 -4.98 15.90
C VAL A 419 -39.17 -5.88 15.95
N LEU A 420 -38.30 -5.68 16.95
CA LEU A 420 -37.13 -6.51 17.17
C LEU A 420 -37.41 -7.63 18.16
N THR A 421 -36.77 -8.79 17.94
CA THR A 421 -36.87 -9.93 18.86
C THR A 421 -36.19 -9.62 20.20
N GLU A 422 -35.05 -8.96 20.17
CA GLU A 422 -34.33 -8.46 21.34
C GLU A 422 -33.95 -7.00 21.18
N TYR A 423 -34.39 -6.16 22.14
CA TYR A 423 -34.02 -4.75 22.18
C TYR A 423 -33.45 -4.39 23.56
N HIS A 424 -32.19 -3.99 23.60
CA HIS A 424 -31.49 -3.62 24.83
C HIS A 424 -30.84 -2.24 24.66
N CYS A 425 -31.57 -1.19 25.01
CA CYS A 425 -31.07 0.18 24.97
C CYS A 425 -31.10 0.81 26.36
N THR A 426 -29.97 1.28 26.86
CA THR A 426 -29.84 1.90 28.17
C THR A 426 -29.55 3.39 28.06
N LYS A 427 -29.91 4.18 29.06
CA LYS A 427 -29.67 5.62 29.12
C LYS A 427 -28.50 5.92 30.05
N GLY A 428 -27.37 6.41 29.48
CA GLY A 428 -26.22 6.83 30.27
C GLY A 428 -25.54 5.73 31.09
N GLN A 429 -25.88 4.47 30.85
CA GLN A 429 -25.34 3.30 31.53
C GLN A 429 -24.85 2.27 30.52
N GLN A 430 -23.82 1.51 30.89
CA GLN A 430 -23.44 0.36 30.11
C GLN A 430 -24.58 -0.68 30.12
N HIS A 431 -24.79 -1.37 28.98
CA HIS A 431 -25.65 -2.53 28.97
C HIS A 431 -25.09 -3.64 29.89
N LYS A 432 -25.98 -4.50 30.39
CA LYS A 432 -25.67 -5.53 31.39
C LYS A 432 -24.74 -6.67 30.91
N PHE A 433 -24.50 -6.75 29.60
CA PHE A 433 -23.72 -7.83 29.01
C PHE A 433 -22.22 -7.54 29.09
N SER A 434 -21.42 -8.57 29.41
CA SER A 434 -19.99 -8.54 29.12
C SER A 434 -19.77 -8.39 27.62
N HIS A 435 -18.56 -8.00 27.21
CA HIS A 435 -18.28 -7.82 25.79
C HIS A 435 -18.37 -9.14 25.02
N GLU A 436 -18.00 -10.26 25.64
CA GLU A 436 -18.11 -11.59 25.05
C GLU A 436 -19.57 -12.00 24.88
N GLU A 437 -20.42 -11.84 25.90
CA GLU A 437 -21.86 -12.08 25.81
C GLU A 437 -22.53 -11.22 24.73
N TYR A 438 -22.15 -9.95 24.65
CA TYR A 438 -22.60 -9.05 23.59
C TYR A 438 -22.27 -9.61 22.19
N LEU A 439 -21.02 -9.99 21.95
CA LEU A 439 -20.60 -10.55 20.67
C LEU A 439 -21.30 -11.89 20.36
N MET A 440 -21.47 -12.74 21.37
CA MET A 440 -22.18 -14.01 21.19
C MET A 440 -23.67 -13.78 20.83
N LYS A 441 -24.32 -12.77 21.41
CA LYS A 441 -25.69 -12.41 21.02
C LYS A 441 -25.76 -11.90 19.58
N LEU A 442 -24.77 -11.11 19.14
CA LEU A 442 -24.70 -10.71 17.74
C LEU A 442 -24.55 -11.92 16.81
N ARG A 443 -23.70 -12.88 17.17
CA ARG A 443 -23.51 -14.14 16.41
C ARG A 443 -24.80 -14.97 16.33
N ASP A 444 -25.53 -15.05 17.42
CA ASP A 444 -26.74 -15.87 17.54
C ASP A 444 -27.96 -15.22 16.87
N SER A 445 -27.80 -14.02 16.30
CA SER A 445 -28.86 -13.25 15.62
C SER A 445 -28.77 -13.38 14.10
N LYS A 446 -29.93 -13.44 13.42
CA LYS A 446 -29.98 -13.36 11.95
C LYS A 446 -29.72 -11.94 11.46
N TYR A 447 -30.34 -10.96 12.12
CA TYR A 447 -30.24 -9.55 11.79
C TYR A 447 -29.80 -8.70 12.97
N GLY A 448 -29.04 -7.63 12.73
CA GLY A 448 -28.66 -6.68 13.75
C GLY A 448 -28.93 -5.23 13.34
N LEU A 449 -29.72 -4.51 14.12
CA LEU A 449 -30.05 -3.11 13.86
C LEU A 449 -28.86 -2.20 14.17
N CYS A 450 -28.49 -1.36 13.20
CA CYS A 450 -27.45 -0.36 13.28
C CYS A 450 -28.08 1.04 13.27
N LEU A 451 -28.23 1.62 14.44
CA LEU A 451 -28.62 3.01 14.61
C LEU A 451 -27.36 3.86 14.81
N ARG A 452 -27.38 5.07 14.24
CA ARG A 452 -26.29 6.03 14.39
C ARG A 452 -25.91 6.19 15.86
N GLY A 453 -24.60 6.14 16.12
CA GLY A 453 -24.03 6.42 17.41
C GLY A 453 -23.63 7.88 17.56
N TYR A 454 -22.51 8.12 18.24
CA TYR A 454 -21.87 9.43 18.23
C TYR A 454 -21.45 9.80 16.80
N GLY A 455 -20.77 8.88 16.08
CA GLY A 455 -20.49 9.00 14.65
C GLY A 455 -21.51 8.30 13.76
N SER A 456 -21.41 8.55 12.47
CA SER A 456 -22.21 7.91 11.43
C SER A 456 -21.81 6.46 11.16
N LYS A 457 -20.63 6.03 11.60
CA LYS A 457 -20.17 4.64 11.67
C LYS A 457 -20.05 4.18 13.11
N CYS A 458 -20.30 2.91 13.35
CA CYS A 458 -20.11 2.27 14.65
C CYS A 458 -19.35 0.95 14.52
N HIS A 459 -18.79 0.48 15.61
CA HIS A 459 -18.16 -0.84 15.66
C HIS A 459 -19.15 -1.98 15.35
N ARG A 460 -20.44 -1.76 15.63
CA ARG A 460 -21.48 -2.77 15.50
C ARG A 460 -21.61 -3.33 14.10
N GLU A 461 -21.56 -2.51 13.05
CA GLU A 461 -21.70 -2.96 11.68
C GLU A 461 -20.66 -4.04 11.36
N VAL A 462 -19.39 -3.77 11.68
CA VAL A 462 -18.30 -4.71 11.43
C VAL A 462 -18.30 -5.90 12.37
N GLU A 463 -18.78 -5.73 13.63
CA GLU A 463 -18.94 -6.82 14.60
C GLU A 463 -20.06 -7.79 14.19
N LEU A 464 -21.17 -7.30 13.62
CA LEU A 464 -22.22 -8.14 13.03
C LEU A 464 -21.70 -8.93 11.84
N MET A 465 -21.04 -8.25 10.90
CA MET A 465 -20.53 -8.87 9.68
C MET A 465 -19.45 -9.92 9.98
N ALA A 466 -18.68 -9.76 11.07
CA ALA A 466 -17.72 -10.76 11.53
C ALA A 466 -18.36 -12.13 11.75
N PHE A 467 -19.60 -12.17 12.17
CA PHE A 467 -20.34 -13.41 12.43
C PHE A 467 -21.34 -13.78 11.33
N GLY A 468 -21.32 -13.08 10.21
CA GLY A 468 -22.31 -13.26 9.14
C GLY A 468 -23.73 -12.84 9.55
N THR A 469 -23.89 -12.06 10.61
CA THR A 469 -25.16 -11.45 10.96
C THR A 469 -25.41 -10.27 10.03
N VAL A 470 -26.58 -10.23 9.40
CA VAL A 470 -26.90 -9.22 8.38
C VAL A 470 -27.24 -7.89 9.06
N PRO A 471 -26.50 -6.80 8.81
CA PRO A 471 -26.82 -5.48 9.32
C PRO A 471 -28.13 -4.94 8.73
N ILE A 472 -28.98 -4.38 9.58
CA ILE A 472 -30.07 -3.50 9.21
C ILE A 472 -29.62 -2.08 9.53
N VAL A 473 -29.61 -1.19 8.55
CA VAL A 473 -29.09 0.17 8.69
C VAL A 473 -30.16 1.22 8.40
N THR A 474 -30.08 2.34 9.11
CA THR A 474 -30.87 3.54 8.81
C THR A 474 -30.05 4.51 7.94
N PRO A 475 -30.70 5.49 7.24
CA PRO A 475 -30.02 6.41 6.33
C PRO A 475 -28.88 7.22 6.97
N GLU A 476 -28.87 7.39 8.28
CA GLU A 476 -27.86 8.12 9.02
C GLU A 476 -26.57 7.31 9.24
N VAL A 477 -26.57 6.01 8.96
CA VAL A 477 -25.40 5.13 9.09
C VAL A 477 -24.58 5.18 7.80
N SER A 478 -23.33 5.56 7.91
CA SER A 478 -22.46 5.78 6.75
C SER A 478 -21.69 4.52 6.36
N ILE A 479 -22.29 3.71 5.52
CA ILE A 479 -21.72 2.44 5.05
C ILE A 479 -21.04 2.51 3.67
N THR A 480 -21.26 3.60 2.94
CA THR A 480 -20.68 3.80 1.60
C THR A 480 -19.27 4.36 1.60
N SER A 481 -18.75 4.77 2.76
CA SER A 481 -17.40 5.36 2.91
C SER A 481 -16.33 4.34 3.30
N TYR A 482 -16.63 3.06 3.30
CA TYR A 482 -15.63 2.00 3.41
C TYR A 482 -14.79 1.92 2.14
N MET A 483 -13.57 1.41 2.26
CA MET A 483 -12.66 1.17 1.14
C MET A 483 -13.31 0.29 0.06
N GLU A 484 -13.96 -0.80 0.46
CA GLU A 484 -14.88 -1.60 -0.33
C GLU A 484 -16.30 -1.26 0.14
N PRO A 485 -17.06 -0.40 -0.58
CA PRO A 485 -18.38 0.02 -0.15
C PRO A 485 -19.35 -1.16 0.02
N LEU A 486 -20.17 -1.11 1.08
CA LEU A 486 -21.22 -2.10 1.27
C LEU A 486 -22.34 -1.89 0.24
N ILE A 487 -22.94 -2.99 -0.19
CA ILE A 487 -23.99 -3.03 -1.22
C ILE A 487 -25.29 -3.46 -0.57
N GLU A 488 -26.37 -2.68 -0.77
CA GLU A 488 -27.71 -3.00 -0.29
C GLU A 488 -28.20 -4.34 -0.86
N ASN A 489 -28.94 -5.09 -0.10
CA ASN A 489 -29.44 -6.45 -0.41
C ASN A 489 -28.35 -7.51 -0.67
N THR A 490 -27.07 -7.12 -0.50
CA THR A 490 -25.92 -8.04 -0.51
C THR A 490 -25.27 -8.11 0.86
N HIS A 491 -24.99 -6.95 1.46
CA HIS A 491 -24.29 -6.84 2.74
C HIS A 491 -25.17 -6.28 3.85
N TYR A 492 -26.28 -5.60 3.53
CA TYR A 492 -27.15 -4.97 4.50
C TYR A 492 -28.56 -4.73 3.95
N ILE A 493 -29.49 -4.43 4.85
CA ILE A 493 -30.85 -3.99 4.53
C ILE A 493 -30.96 -2.53 4.98
N LEU A 494 -31.35 -1.63 4.07
CA LEU A 494 -31.67 -0.24 4.42
C LEU A 494 -33.14 -0.14 4.85
N VAL A 495 -33.41 0.52 5.97
CA VAL A 495 -34.77 0.78 6.46
C VAL A 495 -34.87 2.21 6.96
N ASN A 496 -36.03 2.85 6.76
CA ASN A 496 -36.30 4.20 7.26
C ASN A 496 -37.03 4.22 8.60
N ASN A 497 -37.75 3.16 8.91
CA ASN A 497 -38.59 3.06 10.11
C ASN A 497 -38.83 1.59 10.50
N PRO A 498 -39.40 1.34 11.72
CA PRO A 498 -39.69 0.00 12.20
C PRO A 498 -40.63 -0.82 11.31
N GLU A 499 -41.62 -0.18 10.72
CA GLU A 499 -42.63 -0.86 9.88
C GLU A 499 -41.98 -1.43 8.59
N GLU A 500 -41.11 -0.63 7.97
CA GLU A 500 -40.33 -1.07 6.81
C GLU A 500 -39.38 -2.23 7.15
N LEU A 501 -38.79 -2.22 8.36
CA LEU A 501 -37.97 -3.33 8.84
C LEU A 501 -38.76 -4.63 8.84
N LYS A 502 -39.94 -4.61 9.44
CA LYS A 502 -40.80 -5.80 9.55
C LYS A 502 -41.15 -6.37 8.17
N GLN A 503 -41.52 -5.48 7.24
CA GLN A 503 -41.86 -5.87 5.86
C GLN A 503 -40.66 -6.46 5.12
N LYS A 504 -39.52 -5.79 5.16
CA LYS A 504 -38.29 -6.24 4.44
C LYS A 504 -37.77 -7.55 5.01
N VAL A 505 -37.66 -7.70 6.31
CA VAL A 505 -37.23 -8.96 6.94
C VAL A 505 -38.16 -10.12 6.57
N ALA A 506 -39.49 -9.89 6.60
CA ALA A 506 -40.47 -10.92 6.20
C ALA A 506 -40.40 -11.31 4.70
N SER A 507 -39.87 -10.44 3.85
CA SER A 507 -39.72 -10.71 2.39
C SER A 507 -38.45 -11.48 2.03
N ILE A 508 -37.48 -11.61 2.94
CA ILE A 508 -36.21 -12.29 2.72
C ILE A 508 -36.36 -13.76 3.11
N ASP A 509 -36.25 -14.64 2.13
CA ASP A 509 -36.26 -16.07 2.39
C ASP A 509 -34.90 -16.58 2.92
N LYS A 510 -34.86 -17.83 3.34
CA LYS A 510 -33.66 -18.48 3.89
C LYS A 510 -32.51 -18.50 2.89
N GLU A 511 -32.75 -18.68 1.62
CA GLU A 511 -31.71 -18.73 0.59
C GLU A 511 -31.06 -17.36 0.41
N GLN A 512 -31.89 -16.32 0.28
CA GLN A 512 -31.41 -14.94 0.16
C GLN A 512 -30.66 -14.51 1.42
N TRP A 513 -31.18 -14.81 2.60
CA TRP A 513 -30.48 -14.53 3.87
C TRP A 513 -29.11 -15.21 3.92
N THR A 514 -29.04 -16.48 3.50
CA THR A 514 -27.78 -17.25 3.50
C THR A 514 -26.73 -16.61 2.58
N LYS A 515 -27.15 -16.12 1.40
CA LYS A 515 -26.26 -15.38 0.48
C LYS A 515 -25.76 -14.09 1.13
N MET A 516 -26.63 -13.31 1.75
CA MET A 516 -26.28 -12.06 2.44
C MET A 516 -25.33 -12.32 3.61
N SER A 517 -25.65 -13.30 4.46
CA SER A 517 -24.81 -13.71 5.60
C SER A 517 -23.39 -14.08 5.17
N LYS A 518 -23.28 -14.88 4.10
CA LYS A 518 -21.99 -15.24 3.53
C LYS A 518 -21.23 -14.04 2.99
N SER A 519 -21.90 -13.14 2.28
CA SER A 519 -21.30 -11.91 1.74
C SER A 519 -20.78 -10.99 2.85
N CYS A 520 -21.53 -10.84 3.94
CA CYS A 520 -21.11 -10.10 5.14
C CYS A 520 -19.82 -10.66 5.73
N TYR A 521 -19.80 -11.98 5.97
CA TYR A 521 -18.64 -12.66 6.53
C TYR A 521 -17.41 -12.56 5.63
N GLU A 522 -17.58 -12.77 4.32
CA GLU A 522 -16.48 -12.66 3.35
C GLU A 522 -15.94 -11.24 3.25
N TRP A 523 -16.81 -10.23 3.30
CA TRP A 523 -16.40 -8.83 3.35
C TRP A 523 -15.57 -8.55 4.61
N TYR A 524 -16.02 -9.02 5.80
CA TYR A 524 -15.26 -8.90 7.04
C TYR A 524 -13.88 -9.57 6.91
N GLN A 525 -13.82 -10.78 6.38
CA GLN A 525 -12.57 -11.52 6.21
C GLN A 525 -11.57 -10.77 5.31
N ARG A 526 -12.04 -10.14 4.25
CA ARG A 526 -11.18 -9.37 3.34
C ARG A 526 -10.73 -8.03 3.94
N ASN A 527 -11.64 -7.30 4.57
CA ASN A 527 -11.44 -5.88 4.89
C ASN A 527 -11.09 -5.60 6.35
N VAL A 528 -11.45 -6.50 7.27
CA VAL A 528 -11.37 -6.24 8.71
C VAL A 528 -10.52 -7.27 9.46
N HIS A 529 -10.60 -8.55 9.10
CA HIS A 529 -9.82 -9.59 9.77
C HIS A 529 -8.31 -9.34 9.61
N SER A 530 -7.55 -9.41 10.72
CA SER A 530 -6.15 -9.00 10.79
C SER A 530 -5.21 -9.72 9.81
N LYS A 531 -5.57 -10.92 9.35
CA LYS A 531 -4.79 -11.69 8.37
C LYS A 531 -4.77 -11.01 6.99
N ASN A 532 -5.87 -10.37 6.59
CA ASN A 532 -6.04 -9.87 5.23
C ASN A 532 -6.20 -8.35 5.16
N SER A 533 -6.74 -7.73 6.21
CA SER A 533 -7.09 -6.31 6.19
C SER A 533 -5.91 -5.41 5.87
N TRP A 534 -4.75 -5.67 6.47
CA TRP A 534 -3.57 -4.87 6.22
C TRP A 534 -3.10 -4.97 4.77
N LYS A 535 -3.26 -6.13 4.12
CA LYS A 535 -2.92 -6.37 2.72
C LYS A 535 -3.73 -5.48 1.80
N ASN A 536 -5.05 -5.50 1.99
CA ASN A 536 -5.97 -4.69 1.21
C ASN A 536 -5.76 -3.20 1.46
N MET A 537 -5.50 -2.80 2.70
CA MET A 537 -5.23 -1.41 3.07
C MET A 537 -3.98 -0.87 2.41
N ILE A 538 -2.87 -1.58 2.51
CA ILE A 538 -1.61 -1.14 1.88
C ILE A 538 -1.73 -1.12 0.36
N GLY A 539 -2.35 -2.13 -0.24
CA GLY A 539 -2.61 -2.16 -1.68
C GLY A 539 -3.45 -0.97 -2.14
N HIS A 540 -4.51 -0.67 -1.40
CA HIS A 540 -5.35 0.49 -1.68
C HIS A 540 -4.59 1.82 -1.53
N ILE A 541 -3.78 1.97 -0.48
CA ILE A 541 -2.96 3.17 -0.26
C ILE A 541 -1.99 3.39 -1.43
N LEU A 542 -1.34 2.35 -1.91
CA LEU A 542 -0.30 2.48 -2.93
C LEU A 542 -0.89 2.64 -4.34
N TYR A 543 -1.96 1.92 -4.69
CA TYR A 543 -2.39 1.76 -6.08
C TYR A 543 -3.67 2.54 -6.45
N THR A 544 -4.30 3.22 -5.49
CA THR A 544 -5.43 4.12 -5.75
C THR A 544 -5.11 5.57 -5.38
#